data_3cc6c164c96bf2e9b369cae5491e5957
#
_entry.id   3cc6c164c96bf2e9b369cae5491e5957
#
_cell.length_a   1.000
_cell.length_b   1.000
_cell.length_c   1.000
_cell.angle_alpha   90.00
_cell.angle_beta   90.00
_cell.angle_gamma   90.00
#
_symmetry.space_group_name_H-M   'P 1'
#
loop_
_entity.id
_entity.type
_entity.pdbx_description
1 polymer ?
#
loop_
_entity_poly.entity_id
_entity_poly.type
_entity_poly.pdbx_seq_one_letter_code
_entity_poly.pdbx_strand_id
1 'polypeptide(L)'
;TATIMASGTLDGTAFTASAPVTVSSAVVTNLEVTPAAASVMVGDKVQYQAMASLSDGSNQEVTDDDAILWSSDAPAIALISNASGSRGEAIGLSEGVALISASLGGVTSTAARLSVMPTAPEAPIIIEPRQNQLASLQLSPEAFAFWNTTSINSLEGQSALKDLTGQVYNQFSDAFDFITVVMNNDDVPADMPTGEYAHVRNDVAGIGLGMFDETAAFHSDGKLQGVFFLYKKKYLSTSTYGPILHEMAHRWANWVVPPVTGHWAPWLGIVGQLNNVSANYADIELYLMGLMDASEMTDPASLDAYALIPADQKPRVPSAATSQRAFRTLLLILSDRPLTATEIQNYNNGATL
;
A
#
# COMPACT_ATOMS: atom_id res chain seq x y z
N THR A 1 46.85 -23.73 -1.18
CA THR A 1 47.05 -24.88 -2.10
C THR A 1 47.19 -26.13 -1.28
N ALA A 2 46.39 -27.15 -1.54
CA ALA A 2 46.54 -28.48 -0.97
C ALA A 2 46.97 -29.47 -2.07
N THR A 3 47.64 -30.52 -1.70
CA THR A 3 47.99 -31.60 -2.66
C THR A 3 47.22 -32.88 -2.28
N ILE A 4 46.43 -33.37 -3.19
CA ILE A 4 45.81 -34.67 -3.03
C ILE A 4 46.76 -35.71 -3.57
N MET A 5 47.07 -36.74 -2.77
CA MET A 5 47.96 -37.83 -3.13
C MET A 5 47.15 -39.15 -3.15
N ALA A 6 47.29 -39.90 -4.19
CA ALA A 6 46.82 -41.29 -4.28
C ALA A 6 48.02 -42.22 -4.37
N SER A 7 47.99 -43.29 -3.60
CA SER A 7 49.03 -44.35 -3.67
C SER A 7 48.39 -45.70 -3.76
N GLY A 8 49.00 -46.57 -4.52
CA GLY A 8 48.57 -47.98 -4.70
C GLY A 8 49.74 -48.86 -5.06
N THR A 9 49.55 -50.21 -4.92
CA THR A 9 50.55 -51.21 -5.30
C THR A 9 49.92 -52.14 -6.29
N LEU A 10 50.61 -52.41 -7.40
CA LEU A 10 50.25 -53.43 -8.38
C LEU A 10 51.43 -54.33 -8.61
N ASP A 11 51.27 -55.60 -8.44
CA ASP A 11 52.33 -56.67 -8.58
C ASP A 11 53.61 -56.36 -7.81
N GLY A 12 53.46 -55.80 -6.58
CA GLY A 12 54.57 -55.42 -5.70
C GLY A 12 55.25 -54.09 -6.02
N THR A 13 54.82 -53.41 -7.08
CA THR A 13 55.33 -52.06 -7.46
C THR A 13 54.42 -50.97 -6.91
N ALA A 14 54.97 -50.05 -6.14
CA ALA A 14 54.27 -48.95 -5.60
C ALA A 14 54.12 -47.77 -6.64
N PHE A 15 52.90 -47.26 -6.77
CA PHE A 15 52.61 -46.13 -7.62
C PHE A 15 52.06 -45.00 -6.74
N THR A 16 52.51 -43.79 -7.01
CA THR A 16 51.98 -42.56 -6.39
C THR A 16 51.64 -41.58 -7.47
N ALA A 17 50.48 -40.91 -7.32
CA ALA A 17 50.10 -39.78 -8.12
C ALA A 17 49.72 -38.60 -7.18
N SER A 18 50.01 -37.39 -7.59
CA SER A 18 49.62 -36.20 -6.83
C SER A 18 48.98 -35.19 -7.76
N ALA A 19 47.92 -34.54 -7.28
CA ALA A 19 47.27 -33.41 -7.95
C ALA A 19 47.21 -32.18 -7.00
N PRO A 20 47.68 -31.04 -7.44
CA PRO A 20 47.51 -29.81 -6.67
C PRO A 20 46.01 -29.38 -6.74
N VAL A 21 45.46 -29.01 -5.59
CA VAL A 21 44.15 -28.38 -5.48
C VAL A 21 44.36 -26.99 -4.95
N THR A 22 43.92 -26.01 -5.72
CA THR A 22 43.91 -24.63 -5.27
C THR A 22 42.47 -24.27 -4.86
N VAL A 23 42.31 -23.91 -3.59
CA VAL A 23 41.04 -23.31 -3.11
C VAL A 23 41.24 -21.81 -3.15
N SER A 24 40.47 -21.10 -3.94
CA SER A 24 40.34 -19.66 -3.93
C SER A 24 39.08 -19.27 -3.19
N SER A 25 39.12 -18.16 -2.49
CA SER A 25 37.91 -17.57 -1.91
C SER A 25 36.98 -17.15 -3.06
N ALA A 26 35.70 -17.40 -2.90
CA ALA A 26 34.69 -16.87 -3.81
C ALA A 26 34.74 -15.33 -3.76
N VAL A 27 34.59 -14.69 -4.92
CA VAL A 27 34.59 -13.22 -5.04
C VAL A 27 33.18 -12.74 -5.44
N VAL A 28 32.84 -11.53 -5.02
CA VAL A 28 31.57 -10.89 -5.41
C VAL A 28 31.58 -10.65 -6.91
N THR A 29 30.53 -11.11 -7.59
CA THR A 29 30.32 -10.94 -9.04
C THR A 29 29.14 -10.03 -9.37
N ASN A 30 28.16 -9.93 -8.46
CA ASN A 30 27.04 -9.03 -8.54
C ASN A 30 26.62 -8.60 -7.13
N LEU A 31 26.03 -7.40 -7.03
CA LEU A 31 25.48 -6.86 -5.79
C LEU A 31 24.10 -6.25 -6.09
N GLU A 32 23.11 -6.69 -5.35
CA GLU A 32 21.72 -6.23 -5.47
C GLU A 32 21.30 -5.52 -4.18
N VAL A 33 20.63 -4.37 -4.33
CA VAL A 33 20.08 -3.59 -3.20
C VAL A 33 18.55 -3.64 -3.26
N THR A 34 17.94 -3.94 -2.13
CA THR A 34 16.48 -3.98 -1.96
C THR A 34 16.05 -3.15 -0.76
N PRO A 35 14.88 -2.47 -0.87
CA PRO A 35 14.01 -2.35 -2.02
C PRO A 35 14.65 -1.52 -3.16
N ALA A 36 14.31 -1.80 -4.42
CA ALA A 36 14.82 -1.03 -5.56
C ALA A 36 14.27 0.40 -5.62
N ALA A 37 13.13 0.64 -4.97
CA ALA A 37 12.54 1.96 -4.75
C ALA A 37 11.88 2.03 -3.38
N ALA A 38 12.01 3.17 -2.70
CA ALA A 38 11.36 3.46 -1.43
C ALA A 38 10.95 4.94 -1.38
N SER A 39 10.00 5.25 -0.50
CA SER A 39 9.61 6.61 -0.15
C SER A 39 9.55 6.77 1.37
N VAL A 40 10.02 7.90 1.86
CA VAL A 40 9.98 8.28 3.28
C VAL A 40 9.64 9.77 3.41
N MET A 41 9.10 10.17 4.55
CA MET A 41 8.97 11.60 4.90
C MET A 41 10.31 12.15 5.38
N VAL A 42 10.47 13.47 5.37
CA VAL A 42 11.61 14.12 6.03
C VAL A 42 11.62 13.72 7.52
N GLY A 43 12.75 13.16 7.97
CA GLY A 43 12.95 12.63 9.32
C GLY A 43 12.74 11.13 9.46
N ASP A 44 12.05 10.49 8.54
CA ASP A 44 11.79 9.05 8.55
C ASP A 44 12.97 8.25 8.01
N LYS A 45 12.99 6.96 8.33
CA LYS A 45 14.02 6.02 7.98
C LYS A 45 13.50 4.86 7.16
N VAL A 46 14.37 4.30 6.32
CA VAL A 46 14.13 3.05 5.60
C VAL A 46 15.37 2.19 5.62
N GLN A 47 15.21 0.89 5.82
CA GLN A 47 16.30 -0.09 5.79
C GLN A 47 16.45 -0.66 4.38
N TYR A 48 17.66 -0.52 3.82
CA TYR A 48 18.09 -1.23 2.62
C TYR A 48 18.87 -2.49 2.99
N GLN A 49 18.73 -3.52 2.18
CA GLN A 49 19.49 -4.77 2.29
C GLN A 49 20.33 -4.97 1.04
N ALA A 50 21.50 -5.59 1.19
CA ALA A 50 22.38 -5.93 0.09
C ALA A 50 22.60 -7.45 0.02
N MET A 51 22.38 -8.01 -1.19
CA MET A 51 22.63 -9.40 -1.51
C MET A 51 23.76 -9.52 -2.53
N ALA A 52 24.83 -10.22 -2.17
CA ALA A 52 25.95 -10.49 -3.06
C ALA A 52 25.76 -11.85 -3.75
N SER A 53 25.99 -11.91 -5.07
CA SER A 53 26.20 -13.16 -5.81
C SER A 53 27.71 -13.40 -5.93
N LEU A 54 28.14 -14.62 -5.63
CA LEU A 54 29.56 -14.98 -5.60
C LEU A 54 29.98 -15.81 -6.81
N SER A 55 31.27 -15.86 -7.08
CA SER A 55 31.83 -16.57 -8.25
C SER A 55 31.65 -18.08 -8.21
N ASP A 56 31.27 -18.65 -7.07
CA ASP A 56 30.94 -20.07 -6.92
C ASP A 56 29.42 -20.36 -7.14
N GLY A 57 28.64 -19.33 -7.47
CA GLY A 57 27.19 -19.40 -7.70
C GLY A 57 26.35 -19.29 -6.43
N SER A 58 26.94 -19.10 -5.25
CA SER A 58 26.22 -18.85 -4.01
C SER A 58 25.79 -17.39 -3.88
N ASN A 59 24.76 -17.13 -3.07
CA ASN A 59 24.34 -15.80 -2.68
C ASN A 59 24.53 -15.62 -1.18
N GLN A 60 24.92 -14.42 -0.78
CA GLN A 60 25.15 -14.06 0.62
C GLN A 60 24.55 -12.70 0.91
N GLU A 61 23.82 -12.61 2.01
CA GLU A 61 23.38 -11.33 2.57
C GLU A 61 24.60 -10.62 3.19
N VAL A 62 24.83 -9.36 2.80
CA VAL A 62 26.06 -8.61 3.12
C VAL A 62 25.78 -7.20 3.65
N THR A 63 24.54 -6.89 4.03
CA THR A 63 24.13 -5.55 4.50
C THR A 63 25.03 -5.03 5.63
N ASP A 64 25.37 -5.90 6.58
CA ASP A 64 26.19 -5.57 7.77
C ASP A 64 27.67 -5.99 7.63
N ASP A 65 28.13 -6.42 6.44
CA ASP A 65 29.52 -6.73 6.21
C ASP A 65 30.42 -5.49 6.46
N ASP A 66 31.53 -5.67 7.16
CA ASP A 66 32.42 -4.55 7.51
C ASP A 66 33.09 -3.92 6.28
N ALA A 67 33.17 -4.62 5.17
CA ALA A 67 33.76 -4.15 3.93
C ALA A 67 32.73 -3.52 2.97
N ILE A 68 31.43 -3.62 3.25
CA ILE A 68 30.42 -2.96 2.42
C ILE A 68 30.46 -1.46 2.64
N LEU A 69 30.29 -0.72 1.56
CA LEU A 69 30.20 0.74 1.60
C LEU A 69 28.91 1.20 0.95
N TRP A 70 28.04 1.77 1.75
CA TRP A 70 26.81 2.40 1.33
C TRP A 70 27.01 3.85 0.94
N SER A 71 26.34 4.32 -0.09
CA SER A 71 26.41 5.70 -0.55
C SER A 71 25.08 6.24 -1.03
N SER A 72 24.89 7.54 -0.85
CA SER A 72 23.82 8.35 -1.44
C SER A 72 24.44 9.33 -2.42
N ASP A 73 23.88 9.49 -3.61
CA ASP A 73 24.32 10.48 -4.60
C ASP A 73 23.89 11.91 -4.22
N ALA A 74 22.89 12.03 -3.34
CA ALA A 74 22.35 13.30 -2.85
C ALA A 74 22.28 13.33 -1.30
N PRO A 75 23.42 13.42 -0.59
CA PRO A 75 23.46 13.32 0.88
C PRO A 75 22.74 14.48 1.59
N ALA A 76 22.45 15.58 0.90
CA ALA A 76 21.60 16.66 1.42
C ALA A 76 20.10 16.30 1.41
N ILE A 77 19.69 15.34 0.59
CA ILE A 77 18.31 14.84 0.49
C ILE A 77 18.13 13.63 1.39
N ALA A 78 19.06 12.66 1.32
CA ALA A 78 19.03 11.48 2.16
C ALA A 78 20.44 11.00 2.51
N LEU A 79 20.66 10.67 3.77
CA LEU A 79 21.88 10.00 4.24
C LEU A 79 21.61 8.51 4.40
N ILE A 80 22.67 7.71 4.17
CA ILE A 80 22.65 6.28 4.47
C ILE A 80 23.79 5.92 5.41
N SER A 81 23.53 5.05 6.36
CA SER A 81 24.46 4.69 7.43
C SER A 81 25.44 3.59 6.99
N ASN A 82 26.71 3.78 7.35
CA ASN A 82 27.77 2.78 7.31
C ASN A 82 28.20 2.32 8.72
N ALA A 83 27.50 2.78 9.76
CA ALA A 83 27.82 2.41 11.13
C ALA A 83 27.34 0.99 11.46
N SER A 84 28.13 0.25 12.22
CA SER A 84 27.74 -1.09 12.70
C SER A 84 26.41 -1.04 13.44
N GLY A 85 25.53 -1.98 13.12
CA GLY A 85 24.17 -2.09 13.69
C GLY A 85 23.12 -1.17 13.05
N SER A 86 23.53 -0.33 12.09
CA SER A 86 22.60 0.51 11.29
C SER A 86 23.01 0.62 9.81
N ARG A 87 23.91 -0.25 9.34
CA ARG A 87 24.31 -0.27 7.94
C ARG A 87 23.11 -0.46 7.03
N GLY A 88 23.05 0.33 5.95
CA GLY A 88 21.92 0.30 5.02
C GLY A 88 20.67 1.03 5.51
N GLU A 89 20.65 1.61 6.72
CA GLU A 89 19.57 2.47 7.18
C GLU A 89 19.73 3.87 6.53
N ALA A 90 18.77 4.26 5.72
CA ALA A 90 18.71 5.60 5.13
C ALA A 90 17.70 6.48 5.86
N ILE A 91 18.03 7.77 6.03
CA ILE A 91 17.15 8.79 6.61
C ILE A 91 16.92 9.91 5.60
N GLY A 92 15.65 10.32 5.41
CA GLY A 92 15.29 11.50 4.62
C GLY A 92 15.59 12.78 5.36
N LEU A 93 16.31 13.73 4.72
CA LEU A 93 16.69 15.01 5.32
C LEU A 93 15.95 16.20 4.72
N SER A 94 15.67 16.17 3.43
CA SER A 94 14.94 17.22 2.72
C SER A 94 14.19 16.62 1.53
N GLU A 95 13.13 17.30 1.10
CA GLU A 95 12.38 16.89 -0.08
C GLU A 95 13.27 16.70 -1.31
N GLY A 96 13.01 15.62 -2.06
CA GLY A 96 13.73 15.30 -3.29
C GLY A 96 13.91 13.81 -3.51
N VAL A 97 14.83 13.49 -4.42
CA VAL A 97 15.18 12.12 -4.77
C VAL A 97 16.65 11.89 -4.55
N ALA A 98 17.00 10.80 -3.89
CA ALA A 98 18.37 10.32 -3.77
C ALA A 98 18.47 8.91 -4.38
N LEU A 99 19.63 8.59 -4.94
CA LEU A 99 19.98 7.26 -5.41
C LEU A 99 20.91 6.60 -4.40
N ILE A 100 20.47 5.48 -3.85
CA ILE A 100 21.19 4.71 -2.86
C ILE A 100 21.89 3.54 -3.54
N SER A 101 23.17 3.35 -3.27
CA SER A 101 23.94 2.23 -3.79
C SER A 101 24.85 1.64 -2.72
N ALA A 102 25.26 0.39 -2.94
CA ALA A 102 26.24 -0.32 -2.12
C ALA A 102 27.40 -0.78 -2.98
N SER A 103 28.61 -0.84 -2.40
CA SER A 103 29.78 -1.42 -3.05
C SER A 103 30.50 -2.39 -2.13
N LEU A 104 30.95 -3.53 -2.68
CA LEU A 104 31.67 -4.58 -1.97
C LEU A 104 32.61 -5.31 -2.94
N GLY A 105 33.87 -5.46 -2.55
CA GLY A 105 34.84 -6.20 -3.36
C GLY A 105 35.12 -5.59 -4.76
N GLY A 106 34.86 -4.28 -4.95
CA GLY A 106 35.01 -3.60 -6.23
C GLY A 106 33.76 -3.69 -7.14
N VAL A 107 32.71 -4.37 -6.71
CA VAL A 107 31.41 -4.43 -7.39
C VAL A 107 30.48 -3.41 -6.76
N THR A 108 29.79 -2.62 -7.60
CA THR A 108 28.77 -1.65 -7.17
C THR A 108 27.39 -2.11 -7.65
N SER A 109 26.40 -2.00 -6.78
CA SER A 109 25.00 -2.33 -7.11
C SER A 109 24.40 -1.36 -8.13
N THR A 110 23.31 -1.77 -8.79
CA THR A 110 22.36 -0.80 -9.35
C THR A 110 21.85 0.10 -8.23
N ALA A 111 21.61 1.38 -8.57
CA ALA A 111 21.13 2.33 -7.61
C ALA A 111 19.65 2.12 -7.32
N ALA A 112 19.27 2.10 -6.04
CA ALA A 112 17.91 2.09 -5.56
C ALA A 112 17.41 3.54 -5.41
N ARG A 113 16.18 3.82 -5.84
CA ARG A 113 15.59 5.16 -5.75
C ARG A 113 14.97 5.38 -4.37
N LEU A 114 15.38 6.44 -3.67
CA LEU A 114 14.73 6.92 -2.46
C LEU A 114 14.09 8.29 -2.72
N SER A 115 12.75 8.36 -2.60
CA SER A 115 12.01 9.62 -2.63
C SER A 115 11.82 10.12 -1.20
N VAL A 116 12.30 11.30 -0.92
CA VAL A 116 12.06 12.00 0.36
C VAL A 116 11.00 13.05 0.13
N MET A 117 9.92 12.95 0.87
CA MET A 117 8.77 13.82 0.75
C MET A 117 8.74 14.85 1.87
N PRO A 118 8.16 16.04 1.64
CA PRO A 118 7.96 17.01 2.70
C PRO A 118 7.07 16.39 3.79
N THR A 119 7.33 16.76 5.04
CA THR A 119 6.33 16.54 6.09
C THR A 119 5.07 17.30 5.70
N ALA A 120 3.92 16.60 5.70
CA ALA A 120 2.66 17.29 5.47
C ALA A 120 2.54 18.46 6.47
N PRO A 121 2.23 19.68 6.02
CA PRO A 121 2.09 20.79 6.95
C PRO A 121 1.01 20.42 7.97
N GLU A 122 1.33 20.54 9.26
CA GLU A 122 0.38 20.37 10.36
C GLU A 122 -0.67 21.49 10.29
N ALA A 123 -1.66 21.32 9.44
CA ALA A 123 -2.81 22.22 9.43
C ALA A 123 -3.80 21.75 10.50
N PRO A 124 -4.38 22.66 11.29
CA PRO A 124 -5.33 22.26 12.32
C PRO A 124 -6.57 21.64 11.68
N ILE A 125 -7.01 20.50 12.18
CA ILE A 125 -8.33 19.96 11.86
C ILE A 125 -9.36 20.85 12.53
N ILE A 126 -10.23 21.47 11.73
CA ILE A 126 -11.36 22.24 12.22
C ILE A 126 -12.55 21.29 12.32
N ILE A 127 -12.92 20.94 13.54
CA ILE A 127 -14.13 20.17 13.79
C ILE A 127 -15.32 21.10 13.61
N GLU A 128 -16.07 20.84 12.57
CA GLU A 128 -17.35 21.50 12.40
C GLU A 128 -18.36 20.88 13.37
N PRO A 129 -18.97 21.65 14.29
CA PRO A 129 -19.90 21.13 15.29
C PRO A 129 -21.22 20.72 14.62
N ARG A 130 -21.31 19.47 14.15
CA ARG A 130 -22.44 18.97 13.37
C ARG A 130 -22.88 17.59 13.76
N GLN A 131 -24.15 17.31 13.49
CA GLN A 131 -24.82 16.07 13.87
C GLN A 131 -24.30 14.84 13.11
N ASN A 132 -23.60 15.00 11.97
CA ASN A 132 -23.33 13.94 11.01
C ASN A 132 -21.87 13.54 10.88
N GLN A 133 -21.05 13.73 11.92
CA GLN A 133 -19.64 13.32 11.90
C GLN A 133 -18.85 13.93 10.72
N LEU A 134 -19.07 15.21 10.47
CA LEU A 134 -18.35 16.00 9.48
C LEU A 134 -17.19 16.74 10.13
N ALA A 135 -16.03 16.71 9.51
CA ALA A 135 -14.89 17.55 9.83
C ALA A 135 -14.30 18.17 8.56
N SER A 136 -13.61 19.28 8.71
CA SER A 136 -12.85 19.89 7.62
C SER A 136 -11.41 20.15 8.05
N LEU A 137 -10.48 19.95 7.14
CA LEU A 137 -9.08 20.28 7.28
C LEU A 137 -8.73 21.37 6.27
N GLN A 138 -8.37 22.55 6.75
CA GLN A 138 -7.86 23.60 5.89
C GLN A 138 -6.37 23.36 5.64
N LEU A 139 -6.00 23.19 4.38
CA LEU A 139 -4.64 22.94 3.92
C LEU A 139 -3.98 24.21 3.40
N SER A 140 -2.64 24.24 3.39
CA SER A 140 -1.91 25.20 2.58
C SER A 140 -2.17 24.95 1.09
N PRO A 141 -1.94 25.94 0.20
CA PRO A 141 -2.07 25.73 -1.24
C PRO A 141 -1.20 24.56 -1.76
N GLU A 142 0.01 24.40 -1.21
CA GLU A 142 0.95 23.35 -1.58
C GLU A 142 0.42 21.96 -1.15
N ALA A 143 -0.07 21.83 0.08
CA ALA A 143 -0.64 20.58 0.57
C ALA A 143 -1.93 20.22 -0.16
N PHE A 144 -2.74 21.22 -0.53
CA PHE A 144 -3.93 20.99 -1.34
C PHE A 144 -3.58 20.55 -2.76
N ALA A 145 -2.56 21.15 -3.37
CA ALA A 145 -2.05 20.74 -4.68
C ALA A 145 -1.47 19.31 -4.64
N PHE A 146 -0.76 18.93 -3.58
CA PHE A 146 -0.29 17.56 -3.38
C PHE A 146 -1.42 16.55 -3.48
N TRP A 147 -2.50 16.72 -2.70
CA TRP A 147 -3.64 15.81 -2.72
C TRP A 147 -4.40 15.81 -4.06
N ASN A 148 -4.37 16.90 -4.80
CA ASN A 148 -4.98 16.98 -6.14
C ASN A 148 -4.22 16.20 -7.22
N THR A 149 -2.95 15.88 -6.99
CA THR A 149 -2.07 15.28 -7.99
C THR A 149 -1.44 13.96 -7.55
N THR A 150 -1.79 13.48 -6.34
CA THR A 150 -1.20 12.29 -5.75
C THR A 150 -2.28 11.24 -5.46
N SER A 151 -2.16 10.07 -6.09
CA SER A 151 -2.99 8.90 -5.79
C SER A 151 -2.70 8.41 -4.38
N ILE A 152 -3.74 8.15 -3.57
CA ILE A 152 -3.57 7.55 -2.24
C ILE A 152 -3.03 6.12 -2.29
N ASN A 153 -3.05 5.46 -3.45
CA ASN A 153 -2.47 4.13 -3.65
C ASN A 153 -1.01 4.19 -4.13
N SER A 154 -0.46 5.39 -4.38
CA SER A 154 0.98 5.57 -4.54
C SER A 154 1.70 5.43 -3.19
N LEU A 155 3.01 5.17 -3.20
CA LEU A 155 3.81 5.14 -1.97
C LEU A 155 3.72 6.46 -1.19
N GLU A 156 3.74 7.57 -1.91
CA GLU A 156 3.63 8.93 -1.38
C GLU A 156 2.27 9.18 -0.73
N GLY A 157 1.21 8.83 -1.47
CA GLY A 157 -0.15 8.96 -0.96
C GLY A 157 -0.43 8.08 0.25
N GLN A 158 0.09 6.86 0.29
CA GLN A 158 -0.04 5.96 1.44
C GLN A 158 0.64 6.54 2.70
N SER A 159 1.84 7.13 2.57
CA SER A 159 2.51 7.78 3.68
C SER A 159 1.72 8.99 4.18
N ALA A 160 1.35 9.90 3.27
CA ALA A 160 0.56 11.08 3.61
C ALA A 160 -0.82 10.73 4.21
N LEU A 161 -1.42 9.62 3.76
CA LEU A 161 -2.69 9.15 4.29
C LEU A 161 -2.58 8.68 5.75
N LYS A 162 -1.46 8.03 6.12
CA LYS A 162 -1.16 7.65 7.50
C LYS A 162 -1.01 8.88 8.40
N ASP A 163 -0.30 9.89 7.93
CA ASP A 163 -0.17 11.16 8.68
C ASP A 163 -1.50 11.88 8.82
N LEU A 164 -2.32 11.90 7.76
CA LEU A 164 -3.66 12.48 7.80
C LEU A 164 -4.55 11.76 8.84
N THR A 165 -4.52 10.43 8.86
CA THR A 165 -5.29 9.67 9.87
C THR A 165 -4.75 9.89 11.28
N GLY A 166 -3.44 10.09 11.45
CA GLY A 166 -2.84 10.50 12.72
C GLY A 166 -3.40 11.82 13.23
N GLN A 167 -3.53 12.83 12.35
CA GLN A 167 -4.16 14.10 12.70
C GLN A 167 -5.64 13.92 13.10
N VAL A 168 -6.38 13.05 12.38
CA VAL A 168 -7.76 12.71 12.73
C VAL A 168 -7.82 12.13 14.14
N TYR A 169 -7.02 11.12 14.46
CA TYR A 169 -7.08 10.45 15.76
C TYR A 169 -6.46 11.27 16.91
N ASN A 170 -5.71 12.33 16.61
CA ASN A 170 -5.36 13.34 17.61
C ASN A 170 -6.57 14.19 18.08
N GLN A 171 -7.65 14.25 17.29
CA GLN A 171 -8.85 15.05 17.55
C GLN A 171 -10.08 14.19 17.89
N PHE A 172 -10.16 12.99 17.35
CA PHE A 172 -11.28 12.08 17.49
C PHE A 172 -10.86 10.79 18.20
N SER A 173 -11.77 10.21 18.98
CA SER A 173 -11.58 8.82 19.44
C SER A 173 -11.66 7.84 18.28
N ASP A 174 -11.08 6.66 18.45
CA ASP A 174 -11.13 5.56 17.45
C ASP A 174 -12.55 4.93 17.43
N ALA A 175 -13.48 5.64 16.81
CA ALA A 175 -14.91 5.29 16.77
C ALA A 175 -15.44 5.02 15.36
N PHE A 176 -14.60 5.17 14.33
CA PHE A 176 -14.99 5.07 12.93
C PHE A 176 -14.51 3.76 12.32
N ASP A 177 -15.40 3.10 11.58
CA ASP A 177 -15.05 1.97 10.73
C ASP A 177 -14.36 2.43 9.45
N PHE A 178 -14.71 3.63 8.97
CA PHE A 178 -14.15 4.25 7.78
C PHE A 178 -13.92 5.75 7.97
N ILE A 179 -12.97 6.28 7.20
CA ILE A 179 -12.83 7.71 6.97
C ILE A 179 -13.11 7.96 5.48
N THR A 180 -14.02 8.86 5.18
CA THR A 180 -14.30 9.30 3.81
C THR A 180 -13.71 10.68 3.61
N VAL A 181 -12.62 10.76 2.87
CA VAL A 181 -11.94 12.01 2.52
C VAL A 181 -12.51 12.55 1.22
N VAL A 182 -12.81 13.83 1.18
CA VAL A 182 -13.31 14.51 -0.01
C VAL A 182 -12.53 15.78 -0.27
N MET A 183 -11.98 15.92 -1.46
CA MET A 183 -11.36 17.18 -1.91
C MET A 183 -12.44 18.21 -2.24
N ASN A 184 -12.37 19.40 -1.61
CA ASN A 184 -13.29 20.52 -1.88
C ASN A 184 -12.89 21.27 -3.15
N ASN A 185 -12.86 20.57 -4.27
CA ASN A 185 -12.57 21.14 -5.58
C ASN A 185 -13.63 20.74 -6.62
N ASP A 186 -13.66 21.48 -7.72
CA ASP A 186 -14.56 21.23 -8.85
C ASP A 186 -13.86 20.42 -9.94
N ASP A 187 -12.54 20.45 -9.99
CA ASP A 187 -11.75 19.82 -11.03
C ASP A 187 -10.43 19.26 -10.52
N VAL A 188 -9.93 18.20 -11.17
CA VAL A 188 -8.64 17.57 -10.94
C VAL A 188 -7.98 17.27 -12.29
N PRO A 189 -6.65 17.06 -12.35
CA PRO A 189 -5.99 16.59 -13.56
C PRO A 189 -6.68 15.37 -14.17
N ALA A 190 -6.65 15.26 -15.49
CA ALA A 190 -7.39 14.23 -16.24
C ALA A 190 -6.89 12.80 -15.97
N ASP A 191 -5.67 12.66 -15.50
CA ASP A 191 -5.01 11.40 -15.14
C ASP A 191 -5.29 10.94 -13.70
N MET A 192 -5.93 11.79 -12.89
CA MET A 192 -6.32 11.43 -11.53
C MET A 192 -7.60 10.58 -11.54
N PRO A 193 -7.68 9.57 -10.64
CA PRO A 193 -8.88 8.75 -10.49
C PRO A 193 -10.07 9.57 -9.97
N THR A 194 -11.26 9.03 -10.12
CA THR A 194 -12.48 9.64 -9.56
C THR A 194 -12.57 9.46 -8.05
N GLY A 195 -12.18 8.28 -7.58
CA GLY A 195 -12.07 7.89 -6.20
C GLY A 195 -11.08 6.75 -6.07
N GLU A 196 -10.68 6.46 -4.86
CA GLU A 196 -9.81 5.35 -4.49
C GLU A 196 -10.17 4.84 -3.09
N TYR A 197 -9.88 3.57 -2.85
CA TYR A 197 -9.99 2.95 -1.55
C TYR A 197 -8.63 2.46 -1.06
N ALA A 198 -8.27 2.83 0.16
CA ALA A 198 -7.10 2.29 0.85
C ALA A 198 -7.54 1.30 1.93
N HIS A 199 -7.07 0.07 1.83
CA HIS A 199 -7.29 -0.94 2.86
C HIS A 199 -6.43 -0.64 4.08
N VAL A 200 -7.03 -0.71 5.28
CA VAL A 200 -6.31 -0.59 6.56
C VAL A 200 -6.34 -1.91 7.32
N ARG A 201 -7.45 -2.63 7.24
CA ARG A 201 -7.59 -3.93 7.89
C ARG A 201 -8.47 -4.85 7.04
N ASN A 202 -8.12 -6.12 7.00
CA ASN A 202 -8.99 -7.17 6.50
C ASN A 202 -9.12 -8.32 7.51
N ASP A 203 -10.32 -8.51 8.02
CA ASP A 203 -10.72 -9.59 8.91
C ASP A 203 -11.74 -10.55 8.27
N VAL A 204 -11.87 -10.49 6.93
CA VAL A 204 -12.79 -11.30 6.14
C VAL A 204 -12.00 -12.27 5.27
N ALA A 205 -12.28 -13.57 5.41
CA ALA A 205 -11.75 -14.60 4.53
C ALA A 205 -12.70 -14.85 3.35
N GLY A 206 -12.15 -15.28 2.22
CA GLY A 206 -12.93 -15.64 1.03
C GLY A 206 -13.34 -14.47 0.13
N ILE A 207 -12.61 -13.37 0.20
CA ILE A 207 -12.82 -12.17 -0.63
C ILE A 207 -11.64 -11.85 -1.56
N GLY A 208 -10.72 -12.80 -1.75
CA GLY A 208 -9.54 -12.61 -2.60
C GLY A 208 -8.41 -11.80 -1.97
N LEU A 209 -8.53 -11.45 -0.71
CA LEU A 209 -7.55 -10.69 0.06
C LEU A 209 -7.19 -11.47 1.32
N GLY A 210 -5.90 -11.61 1.63
CA GLY A 210 -5.43 -12.19 2.89
C GLY A 210 -5.86 -11.35 4.09
N MET A 211 -5.94 -11.98 5.27
CA MET A 211 -6.19 -11.23 6.52
C MET A 211 -4.95 -10.44 6.92
N PHE A 212 -5.15 -9.20 7.31
CA PHE A 212 -4.10 -8.31 7.82
C PHE A 212 -4.70 -7.21 8.70
N ASP A 213 -3.86 -6.57 9.49
CA ASP A 213 -4.22 -5.44 10.35
C ASP A 213 -3.07 -4.43 10.36
N GLU A 214 -3.29 -3.28 9.71
CA GLU A 214 -2.37 -2.14 9.69
C GLU A 214 -2.93 -0.94 10.48
N THR A 215 -3.95 -1.14 11.31
CA THR A 215 -4.64 -0.07 12.04
C THR A 215 -3.67 0.80 12.84
N ALA A 216 -2.65 0.20 13.47
CA ALA A 216 -1.62 0.94 14.20
C ALA A 216 -0.81 1.89 13.31
N ALA A 217 -0.53 1.52 12.05
CA ALA A 217 0.17 2.37 11.09
C ALA A 217 -0.69 3.56 10.62
N PHE A 218 -2.01 3.46 10.77
CA PHE A 218 -2.98 4.51 10.51
C PHE A 218 -3.46 5.20 11.80
N HIS A 219 -2.75 5.00 12.92
CA HIS A 219 -3.05 5.59 14.24
C HIS A 219 -4.43 5.23 14.82
N SER A 220 -5.05 4.14 14.37
CA SER A 220 -6.29 3.59 14.89
C SER A 220 -6.00 2.46 15.90
N ASP A 221 -6.77 2.38 16.97
CA ASP A 221 -6.70 1.31 17.98
C ASP A 221 -7.47 0.04 17.55
N GLY A 222 -7.57 -0.23 16.25
CA GLY A 222 -8.15 -1.45 15.71
C GLY A 222 -9.54 -1.29 15.08
N LYS A 223 -10.12 -0.07 15.06
CA LYS A 223 -11.49 0.14 14.54
C LYS A 223 -11.50 0.41 13.03
N LEU A 224 -10.56 1.17 12.51
CA LEU A 224 -10.52 1.60 11.12
C LEU A 224 -10.33 0.41 10.17
N GLN A 225 -11.22 0.26 9.20
CA GLN A 225 -11.16 -0.80 8.17
C GLN A 225 -10.57 -0.30 6.85
N GLY A 226 -10.74 0.99 6.55
CA GLY A 226 -10.22 1.60 5.34
C GLY A 226 -10.56 3.07 5.21
N VAL A 227 -9.96 3.68 4.19
CA VAL A 227 -10.16 5.08 3.86
C VAL A 227 -10.64 5.20 2.42
N PHE A 228 -11.76 5.89 2.22
CA PHE A 228 -12.25 6.30 0.91
C PHE A 228 -11.71 7.68 0.60
N PHE A 229 -11.23 7.90 -0.61
CA PHE A 229 -10.75 9.20 -1.05
C PHE A 229 -11.43 9.61 -2.36
N LEU A 230 -12.15 10.73 -2.32
CA LEU A 230 -12.88 11.29 -3.45
C LEU A 230 -12.18 12.58 -3.91
N TYR A 231 -11.68 12.58 -5.12
CA TYR A 231 -10.86 13.67 -5.66
C TYR A 231 -11.64 14.91 -6.10
N LYS A 232 -12.98 14.84 -6.11
CA LYS A 232 -13.88 15.99 -6.40
C LYS A 232 -15.08 15.98 -5.46
N LYS A 233 -15.52 17.15 -5.03
CA LYS A 233 -16.70 17.31 -4.16
C LYS A 233 -17.99 16.72 -4.75
N LYS A 234 -18.16 16.74 -6.08
CA LYS A 234 -19.34 16.17 -6.75
C LYS A 234 -19.44 14.64 -6.63
N TYR A 235 -18.33 13.96 -6.32
CA TYR A 235 -18.27 12.51 -6.23
C TYR A 235 -18.86 11.96 -4.93
N LEU A 236 -19.08 12.81 -3.93
CA LEU A 236 -19.84 12.45 -2.72
C LEU A 236 -21.35 12.34 -2.98
N SER A 237 -21.82 12.78 -4.15
CA SER A 237 -23.25 12.67 -4.47
C SER A 237 -23.70 11.22 -4.48
N THR A 238 -24.75 10.94 -3.71
CA THR A 238 -25.44 9.65 -3.59
C THR A 238 -26.41 9.37 -4.71
N SER A 239 -26.66 10.35 -5.57
CA SER A 239 -27.29 10.03 -6.83
C SER A 239 -26.43 8.95 -7.48
N THR A 240 -27.07 8.00 -8.13
CA THR A 240 -26.58 6.85 -8.88
C THR A 240 -25.27 7.03 -9.71
N TYR A 241 -24.54 8.11 -9.55
CA TYR A 241 -23.39 8.52 -10.38
C TYR A 241 -22.09 8.73 -9.60
N GLY A 242 -22.12 8.59 -8.27
CA GLY A 242 -20.91 8.82 -7.47
C GLY A 242 -20.04 7.58 -7.38
N PRO A 243 -18.70 7.72 -7.42
CA PRO A 243 -17.79 6.60 -7.23
C PRO A 243 -17.85 6.01 -5.82
N ILE A 244 -18.48 6.68 -4.86
CA ILE A 244 -18.47 6.24 -3.45
C ILE A 244 -18.96 4.81 -3.25
N LEU A 245 -20.01 4.37 -3.94
CA LEU A 245 -20.50 3.00 -3.84
C LEU A 245 -19.52 2.01 -4.49
N HIS A 246 -18.83 2.41 -5.55
CA HIS A 246 -17.78 1.64 -6.18
C HIS A 246 -16.59 1.46 -5.24
N GLU A 247 -16.09 2.55 -4.66
CA GLU A 247 -14.98 2.50 -3.71
C GLU A 247 -15.34 1.71 -2.44
N MET A 248 -16.60 1.83 -1.98
CA MET A 248 -17.10 1.05 -0.84
C MET A 248 -17.06 -0.45 -1.13
N ALA A 249 -17.40 -0.88 -2.34
CA ALA A 249 -17.34 -2.28 -2.72
C ALA A 249 -15.93 -2.85 -2.64
N HIS A 250 -14.89 -2.06 -2.90
CA HIS A 250 -13.49 -2.48 -2.81
C HIS A 250 -13.07 -2.97 -1.42
N ARG A 251 -13.81 -2.61 -0.36
CA ARG A 251 -13.57 -3.19 0.98
C ARG A 251 -13.68 -4.72 0.98
N TRP A 252 -14.55 -5.29 0.16
CA TRP A 252 -14.87 -6.72 0.13
C TRP A 252 -14.68 -7.37 -1.23
N ALA A 253 -14.77 -6.63 -2.31
CA ALA A 253 -14.71 -7.13 -3.68
C ALA A 253 -13.28 -7.07 -4.22
N ASN A 254 -12.43 -8.01 -3.81
CA ASN A 254 -11.00 -8.02 -4.13
C ASN A 254 -10.60 -9.28 -4.91
N TRP A 255 -10.49 -9.22 -6.19
CA TRP A 255 -9.81 -10.18 -7.07
C TRP A 255 -10.10 -11.68 -6.84
N VAL A 256 -11.05 -12.04 -5.99
CA VAL A 256 -11.48 -13.43 -5.78
C VAL A 256 -12.18 -13.99 -7.03
N VAL A 257 -12.82 -13.11 -7.80
CA VAL A 257 -13.32 -13.39 -9.14
C VAL A 257 -12.31 -12.82 -10.15
N PRO A 258 -11.88 -13.59 -11.16
CA PRO A 258 -10.87 -13.12 -12.12
C PRO A 258 -11.30 -11.83 -12.82
N PRO A 259 -10.45 -10.77 -12.83
CA PRO A 259 -10.77 -9.53 -13.49
C PRO A 259 -10.64 -9.67 -15.03
N VAL A 260 -11.46 -8.94 -15.78
CA VAL A 260 -11.34 -8.87 -17.24
C VAL A 260 -10.54 -7.64 -17.68
N THR A 261 -10.68 -6.51 -16.99
CA THR A 261 -9.97 -5.26 -17.29
C THR A 261 -9.69 -4.45 -16.03
N GLY A 262 -8.97 -5.03 -15.07
CA GLY A 262 -8.72 -4.37 -13.79
C GLY A 262 -9.92 -4.32 -12.85
N HIS A 263 -11.14 -4.62 -13.34
CA HIS A 263 -12.39 -4.72 -12.61
C HIS A 263 -13.16 -5.96 -13.06
N TRP A 264 -14.29 -6.26 -12.43
CA TRP A 264 -15.06 -7.48 -12.67
C TRP A 264 -16.04 -7.42 -13.86
N ALA A 265 -15.74 -6.65 -14.89
CA ALA A 265 -16.50 -6.78 -16.12
C ALA A 265 -16.23 -8.17 -16.76
N PRO A 266 -17.24 -8.94 -17.14
CA PRO A 266 -18.65 -8.60 -17.35
C PRO A 266 -19.58 -8.93 -16.16
N TRP A 267 -19.07 -9.15 -14.97
CA TRP A 267 -19.83 -9.61 -13.79
C TRP A 267 -20.74 -8.52 -13.18
N LEU A 268 -20.96 -7.48 -13.89
CA LEU A 268 -21.97 -6.44 -13.82
C LEU A 268 -22.62 -6.18 -12.45
N GLY A 269 -21.86 -5.63 -11.57
CA GLY A 269 -22.32 -4.90 -10.43
C GLY A 269 -21.67 -3.54 -10.40
N ILE A 270 -21.65 -2.90 -9.25
CA ILE A 270 -21.05 -1.58 -9.08
C ILE A 270 -19.54 -1.62 -9.34
N VAL A 271 -18.83 -2.68 -8.94
CA VAL A 271 -17.41 -2.85 -9.18
C VAL A 271 -17.09 -3.05 -10.67
N GLY A 272 -17.98 -3.70 -11.42
CA GLY A 272 -17.78 -3.92 -12.85
C GLY A 272 -18.07 -2.70 -13.73
N GLN A 273 -18.67 -1.64 -13.20
CA GLN A 273 -19.21 -0.54 -13.99
C GLN A 273 -18.78 0.83 -13.48
N LEU A 274 -17.55 1.23 -13.80
CA LEU A 274 -16.98 2.53 -13.43
C LEU A 274 -17.82 3.77 -13.82
N ASN A 275 -18.73 3.63 -14.79
CA ASN A 275 -19.53 4.73 -15.33
C ASN A 275 -21.04 4.45 -15.29
N ASN A 276 -21.48 3.43 -14.60
CA ASN A 276 -22.88 3.10 -14.66
C ASN A 276 -23.66 3.68 -13.47
N VAL A 277 -24.56 4.35 -13.83
CA VAL A 277 -25.37 5.38 -13.29
C VAL A 277 -26.59 4.89 -12.53
N SER A 278 -26.89 3.61 -12.58
CA SER A 278 -28.12 3.05 -11.99
C SER A 278 -27.92 1.61 -11.50
N ALA A 279 -26.69 1.14 -11.43
CA ALA A 279 -26.45 -0.23 -10.99
C ALA A 279 -26.65 -0.37 -9.48
N ASN A 280 -27.35 -1.41 -9.11
CA ASN A 280 -27.31 -1.94 -7.74
C ASN A 280 -26.13 -2.88 -7.61
N TYR A 281 -25.71 -3.16 -6.39
CA TYR A 281 -24.79 -4.26 -6.14
C TYR A 281 -25.38 -5.56 -6.69
N ALA A 282 -24.56 -6.32 -7.44
CA ALA A 282 -24.92 -7.65 -7.90
C ALA A 282 -24.95 -8.65 -6.73
N ASP A 283 -25.63 -9.77 -6.89
CA ASP A 283 -25.72 -10.80 -5.84
C ASP A 283 -24.32 -11.25 -5.36
N ILE A 284 -23.35 -11.37 -6.27
CA ILE A 284 -21.96 -11.72 -5.93
C ILE A 284 -21.30 -10.67 -5.05
N GLU A 285 -21.55 -9.38 -5.30
CA GLU A 285 -21.03 -8.29 -4.49
C GLU A 285 -21.67 -8.29 -3.11
N LEU A 286 -22.98 -8.48 -3.02
CA LEU A 286 -23.72 -8.60 -1.75
C LEU A 286 -23.23 -9.80 -0.94
N TYR A 287 -22.92 -10.92 -1.59
CA TYR A 287 -22.31 -12.08 -0.95
C TYR A 287 -20.95 -11.73 -0.37
N LEU A 288 -20.07 -11.11 -1.14
CA LEU A 288 -18.73 -10.73 -0.68
C LEU A 288 -18.77 -9.67 0.43
N MET A 289 -19.74 -8.77 0.39
CA MET A 289 -20.00 -7.80 1.46
C MET A 289 -20.57 -8.46 2.73
N GLY A 290 -21.06 -9.71 2.65
CA GLY A 290 -21.70 -10.42 3.75
C GLY A 290 -23.14 -9.96 4.02
N LEU A 291 -23.80 -9.49 2.99
CA LEU A 291 -25.19 -9.06 3.05
C LEU A 291 -26.17 -10.14 2.53
N MET A 292 -25.62 -11.16 1.86
CA MET A 292 -26.37 -12.25 1.24
C MET A 292 -25.58 -13.57 1.41
N ASP A 293 -26.25 -14.68 1.61
CA ASP A 293 -25.64 -16.01 1.55
C ASP A 293 -25.61 -16.52 0.09
N ALA A 294 -24.64 -17.40 -0.21
CA ALA A 294 -24.49 -17.92 -1.58
C ALA A 294 -25.74 -18.67 -2.08
N SER A 295 -26.51 -19.26 -1.18
CA SER A 295 -27.78 -19.96 -1.50
C SER A 295 -28.94 -19.03 -1.86
N GLU A 296 -28.78 -17.73 -1.62
CA GLU A 296 -29.79 -16.70 -1.91
C GLU A 296 -29.57 -16.03 -3.27
N MET A 297 -28.43 -16.30 -3.93
CA MET A 297 -28.13 -15.74 -5.25
C MET A 297 -29.12 -16.24 -6.30
N THR A 298 -29.62 -15.33 -7.09
CA THR A 298 -30.61 -15.62 -8.18
C THR A 298 -30.13 -15.10 -9.53
N ASP A 299 -29.22 -14.12 -9.53
CA ASP A 299 -28.66 -13.54 -10.75
C ASP A 299 -27.68 -14.53 -11.44
N PRO A 300 -27.95 -14.93 -12.72
CA PRO A 300 -27.10 -15.90 -13.42
C PRO A 300 -25.64 -15.48 -13.52
N ALA A 301 -25.35 -14.19 -13.77
CA ALA A 301 -23.98 -13.71 -13.87
C ALA A 301 -23.25 -13.81 -12.53
N SER A 302 -23.93 -13.54 -11.42
CA SER A 302 -23.37 -13.72 -10.07
C SER A 302 -23.13 -15.18 -9.72
N LEU A 303 -24.01 -16.09 -10.15
CA LEU A 303 -23.84 -17.55 -9.98
C LEU A 303 -22.61 -18.04 -10.77
N ASP A 304 -22.43 -17.57 -12.01
CA ASP A 304 -21.28 -17.89 -12.82
C ASP A 304 -19.98 -17.34 -12.17
N ALA A 305 -20.00 -16.11 -11.68
CA ALA A 305 -18.88 -15.50 -10.96
C ALA A 305 -18.57 -16.29 -9.68
N TYR A 306 -19.57 -16.65 -8.90
CA TYR A 306 -19.39 -17.46 -7.70
C TYR A 306 -18.78 -18.84 -8.01
N ALA A 307 -19.16 -19.46 -9.12
CA ALA A 307 -18.58 -20.74 -9.54
C ALA A 307 -17.06 -20.65 -9.75
N LEU A 308 -16.57 -19.50 -10.21
CA LEU A 308 -15.14 -19.24 -10.47
C LEU A 308 -14.32 -19.00 -9.19
N ILE A 309 -14.93 -18.67 -8.06
CA ILE A 309 -14.21 -18.51 -6.80
C ILE A 309 -13.54 -19.84 -6.43
N PRO A 310 -12.22 -19.87 -6.11
CA PRO A 310 -11.54 -21.07 -5.67
C PRO A 310 -12.19 -21.73 -4.45
N ALA A 311 -12.14 -23.07 -4.36
CA ALA A 311 -12.81 -23.80 -3.29
C ALA A 311 -12.26 -23.47 -1.89
N ASP A 312 -10.98 -23.16 -1.78
CA ASP A 312 -10.31 -22.72 -0.55
C ASP A 312 -10.68 -21.30 -0.11
N GLN A 313 -11.33 -20.55 -1.00
CA GLN A 313 -11.90 -19.22 -0.72
C GLN A 313 -13.43 -19.29 -0.43
N LYS A 314 -13.98 -20.49 -0.25
CA LYS A 314 -15.40 -20.71 0.03
C LYS A 314 -15.60 -21.54 1.30
N PRO A 315 -16.61 -21.25 2.10
CA PRO A 315 -17.45 -20.04 2.06
C PRO A 315 -16.70 -18.80 2.58
N ARG A 316 -17.25 -17.63 2.29
CA ARG A 316 -16.83 -16.38 2.93
C ARG A 316 -17.05 -16.46 4.46
N VAL A 317 -16.11 -15.93 5.24
CA VAL A 317 -16.17 -15.87 6.70
C VAL A 317 -15.84 -14.43 7.16
N PRO A 318 -16.69 -13.82 8.01
CA PRO A 318 -17.95 -14.31 8.61
C PRO A 318 -19.06 -14.46 7.57
N SER A 319 -20.06 -15.33 7.86
CA SER A 319 -21.24 -15.51 7.01
C SER A 319 -22.15 -14.28 7.01
N ALA A 320 -23.14 -14.24 6.12
CA ALA A 320 -24.12 -13.15 6.09
C ALA A 320 -24.86 -12.96 7.44
N ALA A 321 -25.12 -14.03 8.17
CA ALA A 321 -25.78 -13.97 9.47
C ALA A 321 -24.94 -13.30 10.57
N THR A 322 -23.62 -13.30 10.45
CA THR A 322 -22.68 -12.80 11.47
C THR A 322 -21.83 -11.62 11.01
N SER A 323 -21.96 -11.19 9.77
CA SER A 323 -21.25 -10.04 9.23
C SER A 323 -21.72 -8.73 9.87
N GLN A 324 -20.79 -7.79 10.00
CA GLN A 324 -21.14 -6.43 10.39
C GLN A 324 -22.04 -5.78 9.32
N ARG A 325 -23.12 -5.14 9.76
CA ARG A 325 -24.14 -4.52 8.87
C ARG A 325 -24.30 -3.02 9.11
N ALA A 326 -23.69 -2.48 10.16
CA ALA A 326 -23.72 -1.06 10.47
C ALA A 326 -22.28 -0.55 10.64
N PHE A 327 -21.98 0.51 9.97
CA PHE A 327 -20.66 1.13 9.94
C PHE A 327 -20.77 2.61 10.27
N ARG A 328 -19.75 3.14 10.95
CA ARG A 328 -19.60 4.57 11.20
C ARG A 328 -18.49 5.11 10.32
N THR A 329 -18.75 6.17 9.59
CA THR A 329 -17.73 6.90 8.83
C THR A 329 -17.57 8.33 9.36
N LEU A 330 -16.33 8.83 9.36
CA LEU A 330 -16.05 10.25 9.45
C LEU A 330 -15.98 10.81 8.02
N LEU A 331 -16.72 11.87 7.75
CA LEU A 331 -16.58 12.64 6.52
C LEU A 331 -15.59 13.78 6.75
N LEU A 332 -14.41 13.68 6.13
CA LEU A 332 -13.33 14.65 6.23
C LEU A 332 -13.18 15.43 4.92
N ILE A 333 -13.41 16.74 4.96
CA ILE A 333 -13.30 17.60 3.80
C ILE A 333 -11.94 18.29 3.79
N LEU A 334 -11.14 18.06 2.76
CA LEU A 334 -9.88 18.77 2.52
C LEU A 334 -10.14 20.00 1.66
N SER A 335 -9.74 21.17 2.13
CA SER A 335 -10.00 22.46 1.45
C SER A 335 -8.81 23.40 1.62
N ASP A 336 -8.50 24.21 0.61
CA ASP A 336 -7.49 25.27 0.66
C ASP A 336 -8.00 26.56 1.35
N ARG A 337 -9.28 26.57 1.71
CA ARG A 337 -9.96 27.71 2.35
C ARG A 337 -11.04 27.24 3.33
N PRO A 338 -11.54 28.09 4.20
CA PRO A 338 -12.71 27.77 5.01
C PRO A 338 -13.92 27.41 4.13
N LEU A 339 -14.67 26.39 4.53
CA LEU A 339 -15.91 26.02 3.85
C LEU A 339 -16.97 27.10 4.03
N THR A 340 -17.73 27.37 2.99
CA THR A 340 -18.91 28.22 3.06
C THR A 340 -20.08 27.49 3.73
N ALA A 341 -21.05 28.22 4.27
CA ALA A 341 -22.24 27.65 4.88
C ALA A 341 -23.03 26.75 3.91
N THR A 342 -23.06 27.10 2.62
CA THR A 342 -23.71 26.31 1.57
C THR A 342 -22.95 24.98 1.31
N GLU A 343 -21.62 25.01 1.24
CA GLU A 343 -20.81 23.81 1.09
C GLU A 343 -21.01 22.88 2.27
N ILE A 344 -20.96 23.41 3.45
CA ILE A 344 -21.19 22.66 4.68
C ILE A 344 -22.58 21.98 4.66
N GLN A 345 -23.63 22.72 4.26
CA GLN A 345 -24.97 22.14 4.14
C GLN A 345 -25.02 21.02 3.08
N ASN A 346 -24.35 21.21 1.95
CA ASN A 346 -24.27 20.20 0.89
C ASN A 346 -23.55 18.93 1.37
N TYR A 347 -22.43 19.08 2.09
CA TYR A 347 -21.72 17.93 2.68
C TYR A 347 -22.53 17.22 3.75
N ASN A 348 -23.26 17.94 4.60
CA ASN A 348 -24.17 17.33 5.57
C ASN A 348 -25.30 16.53 4.89
N ASN A 349 -25.84 17.02 3.80
CA ASN A 349 -26.86 16.29 3.04
C ASN A 349 -26.28 15.05 2.37
N GLY A 350 -25.04 15.10 1.91
CA GLY A 350 -24.32 13.96 1.35
C GLY A 350 -23.89 12.93 2.41
N ALA A 351 -23.70 13.33 3.65
CA ALA A 351 -23.33 12.44 4.75
C ALA A 351 -24.51 11.67 5.37
N THR A 352 -25.72 11.96 4.94
CA THR A 352 -26.96 11.24 5.39
C THR A 352 -27.30 10.06 4.48
N LEU A 353 -26.26 9.30 4.09
CA LEU A 353 -26.39 8.06 3.30
C LEU A 353 -26.68 6.84 4.16
#